data_79fce31fc890a74ce2e8df006ef5f43e
#
_entry.id   79fce31fc890a74ce2e8df006ef5f43e
#
_cell.length_a   1.000
_cell.length_b   1.000
_cell.length_c   1.000
_cell.angle_alpha   90.00
_cell.angle_beta   90.00
_cell.angle_gamma   90.00
#
_symmetry.space_group_name_H-M   'P 1'
#
loop_
_entity.id
_entity.type
_entity.pdbx_description
1 polymer ?
#
loop_
_entity_poly.entity_id
_entity_poly.type
_entity_poly.pdbx_seq_one_letter_code
_entity_poly.pdbx_strand_id
1 'polypeptide(L)'
;WYIETGNWRRNAEMVTSVRNAWKNIKDFPYYHKHVANKNIDQITSIIRRWHLSKVGRDQKSLICYDYVKLTGEKMGQNWAEHQAIGDKVDKLKRVSEETKAPIFTAVQLNRSGENQGRRGADVTDDSSAISLSDRLQWFASFVAIFRRKTQDEIAEDTTMYGTHKLVPLKTRYQGRNATGHQDLVRRRNEDGSPGHWAVNFLNFNVENFAVSDRGSLRDIVESNIPEDFEQAETTPDNEVEELLA
;
A
#
# COMPACT_ATOMS: atom_id res chain seq x y z
N TRP A 1 -21.47 -8.39 -6.71
CA TRP A 1 -22.52 -8.70 -7.69
C TRP A 1 -23.90 -8.83 -7.04
N TYR A 2 -24.10 -9.65 -6.01
CA TYR A 2 -25.38 -9.80 -5.32
C TYR A 2 -25.93 -8.52 -4.72
N ILE A 3 -25.06 -7.69 -4.12
CA ILE A 3 -25.45 -6.42 -3.51
C ILE A 3 -25.84 -5.41 -4.59
N GLU A 4 -25.04 -5.27 -5.65
CA GLU A 4 -25.25 -4.32 -6.75
C GLU A 4 -26.53 -4.61 -7.54
N THR A 5 -26.81 -5.87 -7.84
CA THR A 5 -28.00 -6.28 -8.58
C THR A 5 -29.28 -6.30 -7.73
N GLY A 6 -29.18 -6.15 -6.42
CA GLY A 6 -30.30 -6.26 -5.48
C GLY A 6 -30.87 -7.67 -5.32
N ASN A 7 -30.25 -8.69 -5.88
CA ASN A 7 -30.72 -10.08 -5.82
C ASN A 7 -30.75 -10.65 -4.39
N TRP A 8 -29.95 -10.09 -3.49
CA TRP A 8 -29.98 -10.44 -2.06
C TRP A 8 -31.36 -10.29 -1.42
N ARG A 9 -32.23 -9.39 -1.94
CA ARG A 9 -33.59 -9.16 -1.42
C ARG A 9 -34.53 -10.36 -1.61
N ARG A 10 -34.16 -11.29 -2.48
CA ARG A 10 -34.94 -12.50 -2.79
C ARG A 10 -34.62 -13.69 -1.86
N ASN A 11 -33.57 -13.56 -1.04
CA ASN A 11 -33.16 -14.60 -0.10
C ASN A 11 -33.24 -14.07 1.33
N ALA A 12 -34.05 -14.72 2.19
CA ALA A 12 -34.30 -14.29 3.57
C ALA A 12 -33.04 -14.27 4.45
N GLU A 13 -32.13 -15.23 4.28
CA GLU A 13 -30.85 -15.27 5.00
C GLU A 13 -29.94 -14.12 4.59
N MET A 14 -29.85 -13.83 3.28
CA MET A 14 -29.08 -12.69 2.79
C MET A 14 -29.67 -11.36 3.25
N VAL A 15 -31.00 -11.22 3.27
CA VAL A 15 -31.67 -10.03 3.83
C VAL A 15 -31.25 -9.82 5.28
N THR A 16 -31.25 -10.90 6.06
CA THR A 16 -30.84 -10.84 7.49
C THR A 16 -29.37 -10.46 7.63
N SER A 17 -28.48 -11.07 6.85
CA SER A 17 -27.03 -10.78 6.83
C SER A 17 -26.76 -9.33 6.45
N VAL A 18 -27.39 -8.81 5.39
CA VAL A 18 -27.24 -7.41 4.97
C VAL A 18 -27.77 -6.45 6.03
N ARG A 19 -28.92 -6.74 6.65
CA ARG A 19 -29.46 -5.90 7.74
C ARG A 19 -28.54 -5.87 8.97
N ASN A 20 -27.95 -7.00 9.33
CA ASN A 20 -26.99 -7.08 10.44
C ASN A 20 -25.70 -6.33 10.11
N ALA A 21 -25.15 -6.50 8.90
CA ALA A 21 -24.00 -5.74 8.44
C ALA A 21 -24.29 -4.22 8.47
N TRP A 22 -25.49 -3.80 8.03
CA TRP A 22 -25.90 -2.39 8.06
C TRP A 22 -25.99 -1.83 9.47
N LYS A 23 -26.50 -2.61 10.43
CA LYS A 23 -26.54 -2.18 11.85
C LYS A 23 -25.13 -1.91 12.38
N ASN A 24 -24.16 -2.75 12.03
CA ASN A 24 -22.78 -2.60 12.47
C ASN A 24 -22.08 -1.40 11.84
N ILE A 25 -22.45 -1.04 10.60
CA ILE A 25 -21.84 0.09 9.86
C ILE A 25 -22.53 1.42 10.19
N LYS A 26 -23.81 1.41 10.58
CA LYS A 26 -24.63 2.61 10.77
C LYS A 26 -24.01 3.62 11.74
N ASP A 27 -23.40 3.13 12.80
CA ASP A 27 -22.81 3.97 13.85
C ASP A 27 -21.28 4.17 13.65
N PHE A 28 -20.72 3.60 12.59
CA PHE A 28 -19.33 3.82 12.24
C PHE A 28 -19.14 5.22 11.66
N PRO A 29 -18.15 6.01 12.10
CA PRO A 29 -17.93 7.38 11.66
C PRO A 29 -17.34 7.43 10.24
N TYR A 30 -18.07 6.93 9.26
CA TYR A 30 -17.72 6.86 7.86
C TYR A 30 -18.50 7.88 7.04
N TYR A 31 -17.78 8.72 6.30
CA TYR A 31 -18.35 9.73 5.42
C TYR A 31 -17.90 9.48 4.00
N HIS A 32 -18.84 9.33 3.09
CA HIS A 32 -18.57 9.20 1.67
C HIS A 32 -19.01 10.44 0.91
N LYS A 33 -18.14 10.91 0.00
CA LYS A 33 -18.45 12.03 -0.89
C LYS A 33 -18.00 11.75 -2.30
N HIS A 34 -18.95 11.74 -3.23
CA HIS A 34 -18.66 11.68 -4.65
C HIS A 34 -18.10 13.03 -5.15
N VAL A 35 -16.92 13.00 -5.77
CA VAL A 35 -16.19 14.19 -6.23
C VAL A 35 -15.86 14.16 -7.73
N ALA A 36 -16.62 13.38 -8.52
CA ALA A 36 -16.44 13.34 -9.96
C ALA A 36 -16.54 14.75 -10.57
N ASN A 37 -15.71 15.00 -11.57
CA ASN A 37 -15.63 16.27 -12.32
C ASN A 37 -15.25 17.50 -11.47
N LYS A 38 -14.69 17.30 -10.28
CA LYS A 38 -14.17 18.40 -9.46
C LYS A 38 -12.66 18.50 -9.62
N ASN A 39 -12.18 19.73 -9.76
CA ASN A 39 -10.75 20.01 -9.73
C ASN A 39 -10.20 19.91 -8.29
N ILE A 40 -8.89 19.91 -8.17
CA ILE A 40 -8.23 19.72 -6.87
C ILE A 40 -8.58 20.80 -5.86
N ASP A 41 -8.77 22.07 -6.28
CA ASP A 41 -9.11 23.17 -5.37
C ASP A 41 -10.51 22.99 -4.78
N GLN A 42 -11.44 22.48 -5.56
CA GLN A 42 -12.77 22.12 -5.09
C GLN A 42 -12.72 20.94 -4.12
N ILE A 43 -11.89 19.91 -4.41
CA ILE A 43 -11.73 18.72 -3.57
C ILE A 43 -11.13 19.13 -2.21
N THR A 44 -10.05 19.90 -2.19
CA THR A 44 -9.41 20.36 -0.94
C THR A 44 -10.36 21.25 -0.13
N SER A 45 -11.17 22.08 -0.79
CA SER A 45 -12.21 22.89 -0.12
C SER A 45 -13.31 22.04 0.52
N ILE A 46 -13.69 20.92 -0.13
CA ILE A 46 -14.64 19.93 0.44
C ILE A 46 -14.03 19.28 1.68
N ILE A 47 -12.77 18.86 1.61
CA ILE A 47 -12.07 18.22 2.72
C ILE A 47 -12.01 19.18 3.94
N ARG A 48 -11.59 20.43 3.73
CA ARG A 48 -11.54 21.44 4.81
C ARG A 48 -12.89 21.67 5.47
N ARG A 49 -13.94 21.84 4.66
CA ARG A 49 -15.31 22.05 5.19
C ARG A 49 -15.81 20.82 5.95
N TRP A 50 -15.59 19.62 5.42
CA TRP A 50 -15.94 18.37 6.12
C TRP A 50 -15.20 18.26 7.45
N HIS A 51 -13.89 18.46 7.44
CA HIS A 51 -13.07 18.34 8.63
C HIS A 51 -13.54 19.33 9.73
N LEU A 52 -13.77 20.60 9.38
CA LEU A 52 -14.24 21.60 10.33
C LEU A 52 -15.65 21.32 10.87
N SER A 53 -16.56 20.81 10.01
CA SER A 53 -17.98 20.69 10.38
C SER A 53 -18.34 19.35 11.01
N LYS A 54 -17.59 18.28 10.73
CA LYS A 54 -17.92 16.91 11.15
C LYS A 54 -16.89 16.26 12.04
N VAL A 55 -15.62 16.60 11.87
CA VAL A 55 -14.52 16.02 12.66
C VAL A 55 -14.18 16.94 13.84
N GLY A 56 -13.92 18.23 13.56
CA GLY A 56 -13.45 19.17 14.56
C GLY A 56 -11.92 19.28 14.61
N ARG A 57 -11.41 20.33 15.25
CA ARG A 57 -9.97 20.69 15.17
C ARG A 57 -9.02 19.70 15.82
N ASP A 58 -9.45 19.02 16.88
CA ASP A 58 -8.59 18.17 17.71
C ASP A 58 -8.92 16.67 17.57
N GLN A 59 -9.77 16.32 16.62
CA GLN A 59 -10.16 14.94 16.37
C GLN A 59 -9.33 14.30 15.27
N LYS A 60 -8.98 13.03 15.46
CA LYS A 60 -8.25 12.25 14.45
C LYS A 60 -9.19 11.80 13.34
N SER A 61 -8.74 11.87 12.11
CA SER A 61 -9.45 11.36 10.94
C SER A 61 -8.48 10.81 9.91
N LEU A 62 -8.97 9.92 9.05
CA LEU A 62 -8.27 9.41 7.88
C LEU A 62 -9.07 9.79 6.65
N ILE A 63 -8.40 10.29 5.63
CA ILE A 63 -9.01 10.65 4.35
C ILE A 63 -8.55 9.63 3.32
N CYS A 64 -9.51 8.90 2.73
CA CYS A 64 -9.24 8.03 1.59
C CYS A 64 -9.67 8.76 0.30
N TYR A 65 -8.71 9.07 -0.55
CA TYR A 65 -8.96 9.68 -1.86
C TYR A 65 -8.74 8.65 -2.97
N ASP A 66 -9.84 8.13 -3.50
CA ASP A 66 -9.85 7.10 -4.54
C ASP A 66 -10.16 7.74 -5.91
N TYR A 67 -9.17 7.87 -6.72
CA TYR A 67 -7.72 7.82 -6.69
C TYR A 67 -7.16 9.05 -7.42
N VAL A 68 -5.84 9.28 -7.37
CA VAL A 68 -5.22 10.42 -8.06
C VAL A 68 -5.23 10.17 -9.56
N LYS A 69 -6.03 10.96 -10.28
CA LYS A 69 -6.07 11.04 -11.74
C LYS A 69 -6.34 12.48 -12.16
N LEU A 70 -6.15 12.81 -13.43
CA LEU A 70 -6.59 14.09 -13.97
C LEU A 70 -8.12 14.15 -14.04
N THR A 71 -8.71 15.17 -13.44
CA THR A 71 -10.16 15.37 -13.41
C THR A 71 -10.47 16.85 -13.51
N GLY A 72 -10.72 17.36 -14.72
CA GLY A 72 -11.20 18.72 -14.91
C GLY A 72 -10.25 19.84 -14.46
N GLU A 73 -8.98 19.52 -14.29
CA GLU A 73 -7.94 20.53 -14.09
C GLU A 73 -7.82 21.36 -15.36
N LYS A 74 -7.85 22.70 -15.21
CA LYS A 74 -7.47 23.59 -16.30
C LYS A 74 -5.97 23.48 -16.46
N MET A 75 -5.53 22.68 -17.42
CA MET A 75 -4.13 22.63 -17.82
C MET A 75 -3.76 24.00 -18.39
N GLY A 76 -2.74 24.66 -17.84
CA GLY A 76 -2.12 25.79 -18.48
C GLY A 76 -1.65 25.39 -19.89
N GLN A 77 -1.59 26.35 -20.83
CA GLN A 77 -1.32 26.08 -22.26
C GLN A 77 -0.07 25.22 -22.53
N ASN A 78 0.81 25.00 -21.53
CA ASN A 78 2.07 24.23 -21.66
C ASN A 78 2.28 23.24 -20.50
N TRP A 79 1.26 22.84 -19.76
CA TRP A 79 1.43 21.89 -18.67
C TRP A 79 1.38 20.46 -19.19
N ALA A 80 2.45 19.71 -18.93
CA ALA A 80 2.44 18.27 -19.13
C ALA A 80 1.63 17.57 -18.01
N GLU A 81 1.08 16.39 -18.34
CA GLU A 81 0.23 15.61 -17.43
C GLU A 81 0.86 15.38 -16.04
N HIS A 82 2.16 15.05 -16.01
CA HIS A 82 2.92 14.83 -14.78
C HIS A 82 3.01 16.09 -13.87
N GLN A 83 2.98 17.30 -14.48
CA GLN A 83 2.99 18.55 -13.71
C GLN A 83 1.64 18.79 -13.03
N ALA A 84 0.54 18.52 -13.72
CA ALA A 84 -0.80 18.64 -13.16
C ALA A 84 -1.05 17.64 -12.02
N ILE A 85 -0.54 16.42 -12.15
CA ILE A 85 -0.59 15.42 -11.07
C ILE A 85 0.28 15.85 -9.89
N GLY A 86 1.47 16.40 -10.16
CA GLY A 86 2.35 16.94 -9.12
C GLY A 86 1.70 18.08 -8.33
N ASP A 87 1.01 19.03 -8.98
CA ASP A 87 0.24 20.09 -8.31
C ASP A 87 -0.89 19.52 -7.45
N LYS A 88 -1.59 18.49 -7.97
CA LYS A 88 -2.65 17.80 -7.22
C LYS A 88 -2.11 17.17 -5.94
N VAL A 89 -0.99 16.47 -6.01
CA VAL A 89 -0.36 15.82 -4.84
C VAL A 89 0.13 16.86 -3.84
N ASP A 90 0.75 17.97 -4.29
CA ASP A 90 1.17 19.06 -3.42
C ASP A 90 -0.02 19.67 -2.65
N LYS A 91 -1.13 19.92 -3.33
CA LYS A 91 -2.34 20.46 -2.68
C LYS A 91 -2.97 19.47 -1.70
N LEU A 92 -2.97 18.17 -2.00
CA LEU A 92 -3.39 17.13 -1.06
C LEU A 92 -2.47 17.10 0.17
N LYS A 93 -1.16 17.20 -0.03
CA LYS A 93 -0.19 17.26 1.07
C LYS A 93 -0.45 18.45 1.97
N ARG A 94 -0.66 19.64 1.43
CA ARG A 94 -0.97 20.86 2.21
C ARG A 94 -2.24 20.68 3.03
N VAL A 95 -3.32 20.18 2.45
CA VAL A 95 -4.57 20.01 3.21
C VAL A 95 -4.44 18.92 4.28
N SER A 96 -3.63 17.88 4.06
CA SER A 96 -3.28 16.90 5.08
C SER A 96 -2.55 17.54 6.27
N GLU A 97 -1.61 18.44 6.02
CA GLU A 97 -0.88 19.17 7.07
C GLU A 97 -1.78 20.16 7.82
N GLU A 98 -2.61 20.91 7.12
CA GLU A 98 -3.57 21.85 7.70
C GLU A 98 -4.60 21.17 8.61
N THR A 99 -5.12 20.01 8.19
CA THR A 99 -6.13 19.26 8.93
C THR A 99 -5.53 18.28 9.93
N LYS A 100 -4.22 18.05 9.89
CA LYS A 100 -3.52 16.98 10.64
C LYS A 100 -4.13 15.59 10.41
N ALA A 101 -4.76 15.39 9.24
CA ALA A 101 -5.38 14.16 8.82
C ALA A 101 -4.54 13.49 7.73
N PRO A 102 -4.05 12.27 7.92
CA PRO A 102 -3.35 11.56 6.86
C PRO A 102 -4.27 11.32 5.67
N ILE A 103 -3.72 11.43 4.47
CA ILE A 103 -4.43 11.11 3.23
C ILE A 103 -3.84 9.82 2.66
N PHE A 104 -4.70 8.81 2.53
CA PHE A 104 -4.41 7.59 1.80
C PHE A 104 -4.96 7.70 0.38
N THR A 105 -4.15 7.41 -0.62
CA THR A 105 -4.58 7.44 -2.02
C THR A 105 -3.83 6.41 -2.84
N ALA A 106 -4.35 6.12 -4.02
CA ALA A 106 -3.72 5.27 -5.00
C ALA A 106 -3.43 6.03 -6.30
N VAL A 107 -2.54 5.48 -7.10
CA VAL A 107 -2.30 5.87 -8.50
C VAL A 107 -2.22 4.60 -9.33
N GLN A 108 -2.63 4.68 -10.59
CA GLN A 108 -2.44 3.56 -11.50
C GLN A 108 -0.98 3.48 -11.95
N LEU A 109 -0.46 2.27 -12.03
CA LEU A 109 0.83 2.00 -12.67
C LEU A 109 0.72 2.23 -14.18
N ASN A 110 1.83 2.55 -14.82
CA ASN A 110 1.86 2.64 -16.28
C ASN A 110 1.70 1.26 -16.93
N ARG A 111 1.34 1.25 -18.24
CA ARG A 111 1.15 0.00 -18.99
C ARG A 111 2.40 -0.87 -19.08
N SER A 112 3.59 -0.29 -18.99
CA SER A 112 4.84 -1.06 -18.91
C SER A 112 4.91 -1.87 -17.61
N GLY A 113 4.46 -1.33 -16.49
CA GLY A 113 4.33 -2.05 -15.22
C GLY A 113 3.29 -3.19 -15.27
N GLU A 114 2.19 -3.03 -16.03
CA GLU A 114 1.19 -4.10 -16.21
C GLU A 114 1.68 -5.25 -17.11
N ASN A 115 2.47 -4.95 -18.14
CA ASN A 115 2.99 -5.97 -19.06
C ASN A 115 4.13 -6.80 -18.46
N GLN A 116 4.84 -6.27 -17.47
CA GLN A 116 5.88 -6.99 -16.73
C GLN A 116 5.31 -8.17 -15.94
N GLY A 117 4.06 -8.06 -15.43
CA GLY A 117 3.40 -9.13 -14.69
C GLY A 117 3.00 -10.37 -15.50
N ARG A 118 3.12 -10.36 -16.83
CA ARG A 118 2.70 -11.50 -17.69
C ARG A 118 3.86 -12.41 -18.12
N ARG A 119 5.10 -11.96 -17.98
CA ARG A 119 6.30 -12.77 -18.26
C ARG A 119 7.17 -12.73 -17.01
N GLY A 120 7.29 -13.84 -16.32
CA GLY A 120 7.92 -13.97 -15.00
C GLY A 120 9.37 -13.49 -14.86
N ALA A 121 10.00 -12.97 -15.91
CA ALA A 121 11.44 -12.68 -15.90
C ALA A 121 11.83 -11.24 -15.48
N ASP A 122 10.91 -10.23 -15.53
CA ASP A 122 11.31 -8.82 -15.37
C ASP A 122 10.30 -7.94 -14.62
N VAL A 123 9.67 -8.44 -13.57
CA VAL A 123 8.86 -7.57 -12.71
C VAL A 123 9.78 -6.81 -11.78
N THR A 124 10.10 -5.59 -12.14
CA THR A 124 10.88 -4.70 -11.29
C THR A 124 9.94 -3.92 -10.37
N ASP A 125 9.92 -4.29 -9.08
CA ASP A 125 9.23 -3.52 -8.05
C ASP A 125 10.08 -2.31 -7.70
N ASP A 126 10.16 -1.33 -8.57
CA ASP A 126 10.91 -0.12 -8.37
C ASP A 126 10.11 1.15 -8.66
N SER A 127 10.70 2.29 -8.36
CA SER A 127 10.10 3.59 -8.55
C SER A 127 9.80 3.96 -10.00
N SER A 128 10.45 3.30 -10.98
CA SER A 128 10.22 3.54 -12.42
C SER A 128 8.84 3.06 -12.87
N ALA A 129 8.26 2.09 -12.18
CA ALA A 129 6.89 1.63 -12.42
C ALA A 129 5.83 2.70 -12.11
N ILE A 130 6.18 3.72 -11.30
CA ILE A 130 5.32 4.85 -10.97
C ILE A 130 5.59 5.98 -11.96
N SER A 131 5.05 5.88 -13.16
CA SER A 131 5.32 6.82 -14.26
C SER A 131 4.82 8.26 -14.05
N LEU A 132 4.10 8.52 -12.97
CA LEU A 132 3.28 9.72 -12.88
C LEU A 132 3.97 10.92 -12.25
N SER A 133 5.09 10.81 -11.57
CA SER A 133 5.93 11.95 -11.21
C SER A 133 6.85 11.64 -10.03
N ASP A 134 8.10 12.02 -10.13
CA ASP A 134 9.05 12.12 -9.02
C ASP A 134 8.45 12.90 -7.84
N ARG A 135 7.56 13.86 -8.11
CA ARG A 135 6.88 14.66 -7.09
C ARG A 135 6.00 13.82 -6.17
N LEU A 136 5.37 12.75 -6.69
CA LEU A 136 4.58 11.84 -5.85
C LEU A 136 5.48 11.19 -4.79
N GLN A 137 6.68 10.77 -5.18
CA GLN A 137 7.66 10.24 -4.26
C GLN A 137 8.20 11.31 -3.29
N TRP A 138 8.36 12.56 -3.74
CA TRP A 138 8.87 13.63 -2.88
C TRP A 138 7.89 14.02 -1.79
N PHE A 139 6.61 14.12 -2.10
CA PHE A 139 5.59 14.57 -1.15
C PHE A 139 5.05 13.47 -0.25
N ALA A 140 4.95 12.23 -0.74
CA ALA A 140 4.44 11.13 0.05
C ALA A 140 5.41 10.72 1.17
N SER A 141 4.86 10.42 2.34
CA SER A 141 5.62 9.88 3.47
C SER A 141 5.83 8.37 3.36
N PHE A 142 4.91 7.69 2.70
CA PHE A 142 4.97 6.27 2.40
C PHE A 142 4.53 6.04 0.96
N VAL A 143 5.28 5.23 0.22
CA VAL A 143 4.97 4.79 -1.14
C VAL A 143 5.20 3.30 -1.23
N ALA A 144 4.23 2.57 -1.76
CA ALA A 144 4.34 1.14 -1.96
C ALA A 144 3.63 0.72 -3.25
N ILE A 145 4.04 -0.39 -3.83
CA ILE A 145 3.36 -1.05 -4.94
C ILE A 145 2.52 -2.19 -4.36
N PHE A 146 1.21 -2.16 -4.59
CA PHE A 146 0.33 -3.29 -4.33
C PHE A 146 0.01 -3.97 -5.65
N ARG A 147 0.39 -5.23 -5.78
CA ARG A 147 0.20 -6.00 -7.01
C ARG A 147 -0.05 -7.47 -6.77
N ARG A 148 -0.57 -8.13 -7.80
CA ARG A 148 -0.62 -9.59 -7.83
C ARG A 148 0.80 -10.16 -7.95
N LYS A 149 1.07 -11.25 -7.24
CA LYS A 149 2.29 -12.04 -7.40
C LYS A 149 2.30 -12.75 -8.76
N THR A 150 3.49 -12.94 -9.32
CA THR A 150 3.69 -13.83 -10.45
C THR A 150 3.52 -15.30 -10.03
N GLN A 151 3.44 -16.22 -11.00
CA GLN A 151 3.38 -17.63 -10.68
C GLN A 151 4.66 -18.14 -10.00
N ASP A 152 5.82 -17.63 -10.44
CA ASP A 152 7.12 -17.96 -9.85
C ASP A 152 7.21 -17.49 -8.39
N GLU A 153 6.75 -16.26 -8.11
CA GLU A 153 6.68 -15.73 -6.74
C GLU A 153 5.71 -16.53 -5.84
N ILE A 154 4.59 -17.01 -6.40
CA ILE A 154 3.66 -17.85 -5.65
C ILE A 154 4.29 -19.22 -5.39
N ALA A 155 5.04 -19.78 -6.36
CA ALA A 155 5.74 -21.04 -6.19
C ALA A 155 6.83 -20.94 -5.11
N GLU A 156 7.59 -19.83 -5.13
CA GLU A 156 8.66 -19.58 -4.15
C GLU A 156 8.12 -19.31 -2.73
N ASP A 157 7.08 -18.46 -2.60
CA ASP A 157 6.51 -18.10 -1.30
C ASP A 157 5.49 -19.10 -0.76
N THR A 158 5.03 -20.04 -1.57
CA THR A 158 3.87 -20.93 -1.37
C THR A 158 2.51 -20.21 -1.41
N THR A 159 1.45 -20.94 -1.71
CA THR A 159 0.07 -20.40 -1.76
C THR A 159 -0.47 -19.95 -0.40
N MET A 160 0.11 -20.44 0.69
CA MET A 160 -0.27 -20.07 2.06
C MET A 160 -0.10 -18.56 2.31
N TYR A 161 0.90 -17.94 1.69
CA TYR A 161 1.18 -16.52 1.80
C TYR A 161 0.42 -15.67 0.77
N GLY A 162 -0.64 -16.22 0.19
CA GLY A 162 -1.60 -15.48 -0.63
C GLY A 162 -1.11 -15.10 -2.02
N THR A 163 -1.95 -14.32 -2.71
CA THR A 163 -1.86 -14.05 -4.15
C THR A 163 -1.33 -12.67 -4.49
N HIS A 164 -1.21 -11.77 -3.51
CA HIS A 164 -0.80 -10.37 -3.69
C HIS A 164 0.32 -10.00 -2.74
N LYS A 165 1.07 -8.97 -3.10
CA LYS A 165 2.08 -8.38 -2.24
C LYS A 165 2.04 -6.86 -2.27
N LEU A 166 2.45 -6.25 -1.14
CA LEU A 166 2.69 -4.83 -0.98
C LEU A 166 4.17 -4.61 -0.76
N VAL A 167 4.84 -4.01 -1.74
CA VAL A 167 6.28 -3.73 -1.70
C VAL A 167 6.51 -2.26 -1.35
N PRO A 168 7.11 -1.95 -0.20
CA PRO A 168 7.43 -0.57 0.16
C PRO A 168 8.58 -0.07 -0.72
N LEU A 169 8.36 1.07 -1.39
CA LEU A 169 9.40 1.76 -2.18
C LEU A 169 10.04 2.91 -1.41
N LYS A 170 9.25 3.56 -0.56
CA LYS A 170 9.69 4.66 0.28
C LYS A 170 8.96 4.65 1.60
N THR A 171 9.72 4.76 2.67
CA THR A 171 9.22 5.01 4.01
C THR A 171 10.03 6.15 4.63
N ARG A 172 9.39 7.29 4.91
CA ARG A 172 10.09 8.45 5.47
C ARG A 172 10.46 8.26 6.93
N TYR A 173 9.68 7.46 7.66
CA TYR A 173 9.85 7.17 9.07
C TYR A 173 10.01 5.66 9.26
N GLN A 174 11.21 5.16 9.02
CA GLN A 174 11.53 3.74 9.22
C GLN A 174 11.90 3.52 10.68
N GLY A 175 11.09 2.75 11.41
CA GLY A 175 11.17 2.63 12.85
C GLY A 175 12.49 2.06 13.41
N ARG A 176 13.15 1.12 12.75
CA ARG A 176 14.41 0.51 13.22
C ARG A 176 15.64 0.92 12.42
N ASN A 177 15.47 1.47 11.22
CA ASN A 177 16.58 1.82 10.34
C ASN A 177 16.74 3.33 10.25
N ALA A 178 17.56 3.90 11.14
CA ALA A 178 17.91 5.33 11.14
C ALA A 178 18.65 5.76 9.85
N THR A 179 19.16 4.81 9.07
CA THR A 179 19.89 5.07 7.83
C THR A 179 18.99 5.28 6.61
N GLY A 180 17.67 5.05 6.71
CA GLY A 180 16.74 5.20 5.59
C GLY A 180 16.84 4.13 4.51
N HIS A 181 17.61 3.07 4.72
CA HIS A 181 17.67 1.93 3.83
C HIS A 181 16.39 1.09 3.89
N GLN A 182 16.05 0.43 2.78
CA GLN A 182 14.96 -0.54 2.75
C GLN A 182 15.24 -1.68 3.74
N ASP A 183 14.17 -2.18 4.36
CA ASP A 183 14.26 -3.38 5.19
C ASP A 183 14.54 -4.57 4.28
N LEU A 184 15.72 -5.18 4.44
CA LEU A 184 16.17 -6.30 3.64
C LEU A 184 16.06 -7.59 4.44
N VAL A 185 15.63 -8.65 3.78
CA VAL A 185 15.54 -10.00 4.31
C VAL A 185 16.36 -10.92 3.41
N ARG A 186 17.19 -11.77 4.00
CA ARG A 186 17.95 -12.76 3.24
C ARG A 186 17.10 -14.01 3.07
N ARG A 187 16.76 -14.33 1.83
CA ARG A 187 16.07 -15.60 1.53
C ARG A 187 16.98 -16.79 1.80
N ARG A 188 16.40 -17.97 1.91
CA ARG A 188 17.13 -19.22 1.98
C ARG A 188 16.94 -20.02 0.70
N ASN A 189 17.96 -20.75 0.30
CA ASN A 189 17.89 -21.72 -0.78
C ASN A 189 17.17 -22.98 -0.31
N GLU A 190 16.81 -23.88 -1.23
CA GLU A 190 16.14 -25.15 -0.92
C GLU A 190 16.96 -26.06 0.02
N ASP A 191 18.30 -25.95 -0.02
CA ASP A 191 19.22 -26.65 0.86
C ASP A 191 19.41 -26.00 2.25
N GLY A 192 18.67 -24.93 2.54
CA GLY A 192 18.79 -24.15 3.79
C GLY A 192 19.94 -23.15 3.81
N SER A 193 20.81 -23.14 2.81
CA SER A 193 21.92 -22.19 2.72
C SER A 193 21.41 -20.77 2.50
N PRO A 194 22.22 -19.74 2.89
CA PRO A 194 21.86 -18.35 2.68
C PRO A 194 21.69 -18.02 1.18
N GLY A 195 20.50 -17.57 0.79
CA GLY A 195 20.16 -17.15 -0.55
C GLY A 195 20.39 -15.66 -0.80
N HIS A 196 19.66 -15.11 -1.77
CA HIS A 196 19.75 -13.71 -2.15
C HIS A 196 19.03 -12.77 -1.16
N TRP A 197 19.42 -11.50 -1.16
CA TRP A 197 18.73 -10.46 -0.42
C TRP A 197 17.51 -9.96 -1.20
N ALA A 198 16.40 -9.77 -0.50
CA ALA A 198 15.17 -9.21 -1.05
C ALA A 198 14.62 -8.12 -0.12
N VAL A 199 13.90 -7.16 -0.68
CA VAL A 199 13.17 -6.17 0.10
C VAL A 199 12.03 -6.86 0.85
N ASN A 200 11.91 -6.58 2.14
CA ASN A 200 10.79 -7.08 2.93
C ASN A 200 9.48 -6.50 2.40
N PHE A 201 8.51 -7.35 2.12
CA PHE A 201 7.19 -6.98 1.64
C PHE A 201 6.10 -7.68 2.46
N LEU A 202 4.90 -7.12 2.42
CA LEU A 202 3.74 -7.73 3.05
C LEU A 202 2.96 -8.58 2.06
N ASN A 203 2.48 -9.71 2.52
CA ASN A 203 1.70 -10.69 1.76
C ASN A 203 0.21 -10.54 2.04
N PHE A 204 -0.60 -10.67 1.01
CA PHE A 204 -2.05 -10.59 1.11
C PHE A 204 -2.73 -11.66 0.28
N ASN A 205 -3.83 -12.19 0.78
CA ASN A 205 -4.81 -12.90 -0.04
C ASN A 205 -5.96 -11.95 -0.40
N VAL A 206 -6.30 -11.89 -1.68
CA VAL A 206 -7.43 -11.11 -2.18
C VAL A 206 -8.45 -12.06 -2.75
N GLU A 207 -9.58 -12.17 -2.08
CA GLU A 207 -10.67 -13.05 -2.45
C GLU A 207 -12.01 -12.40 -2.13
N ASN A 208 -12.97 -12.47 -3.06
CA ASN A 208 -14.32 -11.94 -2.87
C ASN A 208 -14.36 -10.49 -2.37
N PHE A 209 -13.49 -9.61 -2.91
CA PHE A 209 -13.32 -8.21 -2.49
C PHE A 209 -12.81 -8.02 -1.06
N ALA A 210 -12.43 -9.07 -0.37
CA ALA A 210 -11.75 -9.01 0.91
C ALA A 210 -10.23 -9.12 0.73
N VAL A 211 -9.51 -8.33 1.49
CA VAL A 211 -8.04 -8.37 1.57
C VAL A 211 -7.67 -8.86 2.95
N SER A 212 -6.98 -9.99 3.03
CA SER A 212 -6.51 -10.56 4.29
C SER A 212 -4.98 -10.55 4.34
N ASP A 213 -4.44 -10.11 5.46
CA ASP A 213 -3.01 -10.14 5.77
C ASP A 213 -2.51 -11.59 5.87
N ARG A 214 -1.33 -11.86 5.31
CA ARG A 214 -0.66 -13.15 5.32
C ARG A 214 0.79 -13.06 5.82
N GLY A 215 1.11 -12.00 6.55
CA GLY A 215 2.44 -11.78 7.08
C GLY A 215 3.43 -11.17 6.08
N SER A 216 4.67 -11.08 6.47
CA SER A 216 5.75 -10.48 5.69
C SER A 216 6.67 -11.53 5.06
N LEU A 217 7.58 -11.11 4.18
CA LEU A 217 8.65 -11.98 3.70
C LEU A 217 9.53 -12.49 4.85
N ARG A 218 9.74 -11.67 5.88
CA ARG A 218 10.48 -12.06 7.07
C ARG A 218 9.83 -13.25 7.77
N ASP A 219 8.50 -13.24 7.93
CA ASP A 219 7.76 -14.34 8.54
C ASP A 219 7.90 -15.64 7.72
N ILE A 220 7.97 -15.55 6.38
CA ILE A 220 8.22 -16.69 5.51
C ILE A 220 9.60 -17.29 5.78
N VAL A 221 10.62 -16.43 5.83
CA VAL A 221 12.00 -16.89 6.02
C VAL A 221 12.20 -17.46 7.43
N GLU A 222 11.62 -16.85 8.45
CA GLU A 222 11.69 -17.33 9.82
C GLU A 222 10.94 -18.66 10.02
N SER A 223 9.79 -18.84 9.38
CA SER A 223 9.03 -20.11 9.46
C SER A 223 9.72 -21.28 8.76
N ASN A 224 10.63 -21.00 7.82
CA ASN A 224 11.38 -21.99 7.07
C ASN A 224 12.77 -22.29 7.68
N ILE A 225 13.07 -21.83 8.89
CA ILE A 225 14.31 -22.16 9.61
C ILE A 225 14.10 -23.57 10.22
N PRO A 226 14.89 -24.57 9.86
CA PRO A 226 14.89 -25.86 10.56
C PRO A 226 15.31 -25.64 12.02
N GLU A 227 14.65 -26.32 12.96
CA GLU A 227 14.94 -26.19 14.42
C GLU A 227 16.40 -26.40 14.79
N ASP A 228 17.13 -27.19 13.99
CA ASP A 228 18.56 -27.47 14.19
C ASP A 228 19.48 -26.27 13.93
N PHE A 229 19.01 -25.20 13.26
CA PHE A 229 19.81 -24.01 12.94
C PHE A 229 19.67 -22.85 13.97
N GLU A 230 18.66 -22.85 14.83
CA GLU A 230 18.49 -21.82 15.87
C GLU A 230 19.63 -21.82 16.90
N GLN A 231 20.35 -22.95 17.06
CA GLN A 231 21.44 -23.07 18.03
C GLN A 231 22.78 -22.52 17.51
N ALA A 232 22.94 -22.29 16.22
CA ALA A 232 24.20 -21.84 15.63
C ALA A 232 24.37 -20.29 15.57
N GLU A 233 23.29 -19.53 15.61
CA GLU A 233 23.33 -18.05 15.52
C GLU A 233 23.41 -17.34 16.88
N THR A 234 23.43 -18.06 18.00
CA THR A 234 23.53 -17.48 19.35
C THR A 234 24.96 -17.34 19.88
N THR A 235 25.96 -17.54 19.04
CA THR A 235 27.36 -17.18 19.43
C THR A 235 27.51 -15.66 19.28
N PRO A 236 27.71 -14.90 20.36
CA PRO A 236 27.94 -13.46 20.25
C PRO A 236 29.23 -13.22 19.50
N ASP A 237 29.23 -12.28 18.56
CA ASP A 237 30.38 -11.72 17.86
C ASP A 237 31.37 -11.11 18.88
N ASN A 238 32.20 -11.94 19.49
CA ASN A 238 33.34 -11.49 20.27
C ASN A 238 34.60 -11.23 19.40
N GLU A 239 34.50 -11.40 18.08
CA GLU A 239 35.64 -11.22 17.18
C GLU A 239 35.83 -9.79 16.64
N VAL A 240 34.92 -8.86 16.93
CA VAL A 240 35.01 -7.48 16.40
C VAL A 240 35.79 -6.55 17.35
N GLU A 241 35.97 -6.90 18.60
CA GLU A 241 36.78 -6.08 19.56
C GLU A 241 38.29 -6.25 19.44
N GLU A 242 38.80 -7.34 18.85
CA GLU A 242 40.25 -7.53 18.67
C GLU A 242 40.87 -6.81 17.45
N LEU A 243 40.05 -6.23 16.55
CA LEU A 243 40.52 -5.50 15.36
C LEU A 243 40.59 -3.97 15.55
N LEU A 244 40.21 -3.46 16.71
CA LEU A 244 40.23 -2.03 17.05
C LEU A 244 41.09 -1.67 18.27
N ALA A 245 41.95 -2.57 18.70
CA ALA A 245 42.94 -2.30 19.76
C ALA A 245 44.31 -1.92 19.20
#